data_f5ecb1ee8e56bfe0f3e6a5620065520f
#
_entry.id   f5ecb1ee8e56bfe0f3e6a5620065520f
#
_cell.length_a   1.000
_cell.length_b   1.000
_cell.length_c   1.000
_cell.angle_alpha   90.00
_cell.angle_beta   90.00
_cell.angle_gamma   90.00
#
_symmetry.space_group_name_H-M   'P 1'
#
loop_
_entity.id
_entity.type
_entity.pdbx_description
1 polymer ?
#
loop_
_entity_poly.entity_id
_entity_poly.type
_entity_poly.pdbx_seq_one_letter_code
_entity_poly.pdbx_strand_id
1 'polypeptide(L)'
;MKRMLCGIVLVAAMACPALAQERTKSAEGAKVAITEPANGAVVTSPVTVKFAITGMELAPAGSDTANSGHHHLLIDQTLADPAAAIPADDHSKHFGKAQTEATVELKPGTHTLQLVLGDKNHIPHDPVVQSEVSTITVK
;
A
#
# COMPACT_ATOMS: atom_id res chain seq x y z
N MET A 1 -21.25 -10.65 67.55
CA MET A 1 -21.66 -10.63 66.14
C MET A 1 -20.71 -9.73 65.38
N LYS A 2 -19.79 -10.29 64.64
CA LYS A 2 -18.84 -9.54 63.83
C LYS A 2 -19.42 -9.39 62.43
N ARG A 3 -19.71 -8.15 62.00
CA ARG A 3 -20.12 -7.85 60.63
C ARG A 3 -18.84 -7.70 59.80
N MET A 4 -18.65 -8.64 58.90
CA MET A 4 -17.61 -8.55 57.86
C MET A 4 -18.12 -7.63 56.76
N LEU A 5 -17.51 -6.44 56.61
CA LEU A 5 -17.68 -5.61 55.42
C LEU A 5 -16.81 -6.20 54.31
N CYS A 6 -17.43 -6.74 53.28
CA CYS A 6 -16.78 -7.17 52.07
C CYS A 6 -16.60 -5.91 51.17
N GLY A 7 -15.37 -5.38 51.13
CA GLY A 7 -15.04 -4.26 50.25
C GLY A 7 -14.94 -4.77 48.81
N ILE A 8 -15.85 -4.30 47.96
CA ILE A 8 -15.76 -4.52 46.51
C ILE A 8 -14.72 -3.53 45.97
N VAL A 9 -13.56 -4.03 45.58
CA VAL A 9 -12.57 -3.25 44.83
C VAL A 9 -13.03 -3.20 43.37
N LEU A 10 -13.55 -2.06 42.95
CA LEU A 10 -13.90 -1.81 41.56
C LEU A 10 -12.58 -1.48 40.80
N VAL A 11 -12.05 -2.46 40.07
CA VAL A 11 -10.90 -2.23 39.17
C VAL A 11 -11.46 -1.56 37.91
N ALA A 12 -11.30 -0.25 37.84
CA ALA A 12 -11.58 0.49 36.61
C ALA A 12 -10.49 0.13 35.58
N ALA A 13 -10.83 -0.68 34.61
CA ALA A 13 -9.99 -0.93 33.43
C ALA A 13 -9.93 0.37 32.62
N MET A 14 -8.83 1.11 32.73
CA MET A 14 -8.55 2.21 31.84
C MET A 14 -8.26 1.63 30.45
N ALA A 15 -9.24 1.69 29.56
CA ALA A 15 -9.01 1.49 28.13
C ALA A 15 -8.14 2.64 27.62
N CYS A 16 -6.85 2.39 27.39
CA CYS A 16 -5.99 3.32 26.70
C CYS A 16 -6.52 3.46 25.27
N PRO A 17 -6.89 4.66 24.79
CA PRO A 17 -7.23 4.81 23.38
C PRO A 17 -6.00 4.44 22.57
N ALA A 18 -6.14 3.47 21.67
CA ALA A 18 -5.11 3.18 20.68
C ALA A 18 -4.92 4.46 19.86
N LEU A 19 -3.77 5.12 20.02
CA LEU A 19 -3.40 6.25 19.18
C LEU A 19 -3.29 5.71 17.75
N ALA A 20 -4.17 6.19 16.85
CA ALA A 20 -4.06 5.90 15.43
C ALA A 20 -2.68 6.39 14.98
N GLN A 21 -1.90 5.50 14.35
CA GLN A 21 -0.58 5.86 13.83
C GLN A 21 -0.75 6.96 12.80
N GLU A 22 -0.06 8.08 13.01
CA GLU A 22 -0.09 9.20 12.08
C GLU A 22 0.55 8.77 10.75
N ARG A 23 -0.19 8.92 9.66
CA ARG A 23 0.27 8.55 8.32
C ARG A 23 1.29 9.55 7.82
N THR A 24 2.29 9.06 7.10
CA THR A 24 3.30 9.92 6.46
C THR A 24 2.63 10.80 5.41
N LYS A 25 2.90 12.10 5.47
CA LYS A 25 2.35 13.04 4.48
C LYS A 25 2.98 12.84 3.12
N SER A 26 2.16 12.88 2.07
CA SER A 26 2.66 12.95 0.70
C SER A 26 2.97 14.40 0.32
N ALA A 27 3.94 14.57 -0.58
CA ALA A 27 4.22 15.88 -1.15
C ALA A 27 3.06 16.35 -2.03
N GLU A 28 2.86 17.65 -2.09
CA GLU A 28 1.86 18.23 -3.00
C GLU A 28 2.19 17.89 -4.45
N GLY A 29 1.19 17.46 -5.21
CA GLY A 29 1.37 17.06 -6.61
C GLY A 29 2.04 15.71 -6.81
N ALA A 30 2.27 14.93 -5.75
CA ALA A 30 2.82 13.58 -5.85
C ALA A 30 1.89 12.66 -6.68
N LYS A 31 2.48 11.96 -7.66
CA LYS A 31 1.75 11.05 -8.56
C LYS A 31 2.58 9.82 -8.86
N VAL A 32 1.90 8.70 -9.01
CA VAL A 32 2.44 7.46 -9.57
C VAL A 32 1.59 7.02 -10.76
N ALA A 33 2.21 6.34 -11.71
CA ALA A 33 1.53 5.85 -12.90
C ALA A 33 2.12 4.53 -13.37
N ILE A 34 1.30 3.69 -13.98
CA ILE A 34 1.73 2.57 -14.79
C ILE A 34 1.94 3.11 -16.21
N THR A 35 3.18 3.07 -16.70
CA THR A 35 3.52 3.55 -18.04
C THR A 35 3.43 2.45 -19.09
N GLU A 36 3.66 1.21 -18.69
CA GLU A 36 3.50 0.01 -19.50
C GLU A 36 3.00 -1.15 -18.61
N PRO A 37 2.09 -1.99 -19.09
CA PRO A 37 1.36 -1.87 -20.35
C PRO A 37 0.32 -0.73 -20.32
N ALA A 38 -0.08 -0.26 -21.49
CA ALA A 38 -1.16 0.73 -21.60
C ALA A 38 -2.50 0.15 -21.12
N ASN A 39 -3.37 1.01 -20.58
CA ASN A 39 -4.74 0.60 -20.26
C ASN A 39 -5.45 0.07 -21.52
N GLY A 40 -6.07 -1.10 -21.39
CA GLY A 40 -6.72 -1.80 -22.50
C GLY A 40 -5.78 -2.66 -23.35
N ALA A 41 -4.49 -2.74 -23.02
CA ALA A 41 -3.53 -3.56 -23.78
C ALA A 41 -3.84 -5.06 -23.69
N VAL A 42 -3.51 -5.75 -24.77
CA VAL A 42 -3.47 -7.22 -24.83
C VAL A 42 -2.01 -7.64 -24.75
N VAL A 43 -1.68 -8.46 -23.77
CA VAL A 43 -0.30 -8.85 -23.45
C VAL A 43 -0.19 -10.36 -23.26
N THR A 44 1.04 -10.85 -23.20
CA THR A 44 1.35 -12.24 -22.85
C THR A 44 2.10 -12.29 -21.52
N SER A 45 1.85 -13.35 -20.73
CA SER A 45 2.60 -13.59 -19.49
C SER A 45 3.97 -14.24 -19.79
N PRO A 46 5.04 -13.89 -19.08
CA PRO A 46 5.10 -12.90 -18.00
C PRO A 46 4.95 -11.45 -18.52
N VAL A 47 4.28 -10.61 -17.73
CA VAL A 47 3.97 -9.22 -18.08
C VAL A 47 5.00 -8.28 -17.42
N THR A 48 5.70 -7.50 -18.22
CA THR A 48 6.56 -6.44 -17.68
C THR A 48 5.73 -5.18 -17.43
N VAL A 49 5.72 -4.72 -16.20
CA VAL A 49 5.01 -3.52 -15.76
C VAL A 49 6.04 -2.44 -15.42
N LYS A 50 5.93 -1.28 -16.03
CA LYS A 50 6.80 -0.14 -15.77
C LYS A 50 6.06 0.96 -15.02
N PHE A 51 6.76 1.58 -14.09
CA PHE A 51 6.22 2.57 -13.15
C PHE A 51 6.89 3.93 -13.33
N ALA A 52 6.13 4.98 -13.10
CA ALA A 52 6.63 6.34 -13.01
C ALA A 52 6.17 6.98 -11.70
N ILE A 53 7.01 7.84 -11.14
CA ILE A 53 6.71 8.66 -9.98
C ILE A 53 7.13 10.10 -10.27
N THR A 54 6.31 11.05 -9.81
CA THR A 54 6.61 12.49 -9.84
C THR A 54 6.24 13.12 -8.51
N GLY A 55 6.95 14.19 -8.13
CA GLY A 55 6.70 14.93 -6.89
C GLY A 55 7.23 14.29 -5.61
N MET A 56 7.66 13.03 -5.68
CA MET A 56 8.33 12.31 -4.60
C MET A 56 9.43 11.43 -5.19
N GLU A 57 10.29 10.88 -4.33
CA GLU A 57 11.38 10.01 -4.72
C GLU A 57 11.11 8.56 -4.32
N LEU A 58 11.71 7.63 -5.05
CA LEU A 58 11.74 6.23 -4.64
C LEU A 58 12.88 6.03 -3.63
N ALA A 59 12.58 5.31 -2.58
CA ALA A 59 13.57 4.87 -1.59
C ALA A 59 13.28 3.43 -1.19
N PRO A 60 14.31 2.69 -0.76
CA PRO A 60 14.10 1.34 -0.24
C PRO A 60 13.14 1.33 0.95
N ALA A 61 12.40 0.24 1.11
CA ALA A 61 11.58 0.00 2.29
C ALA A 61 12.42 0.14 3.57
N GLY A 62 11.85 0.77 4.59
CA GLY A 62 12.57 1.05 5.85
C GLY A 62 13.47 2.28 5.82
N SER A 63 13.62 2.96 4.68
CA SER A 63 14.42 4.19 4.56
C SER A 63 13.70 5.38 5.18
N ASP A 64 14.44 6.21 5.94
CA ASP A 64 13.95 7.47 6.52
C ASP A 64 14.08 8.68 5.59
N THR A 65 14.33 8.46 4.29
CA THR A 65 14.44 9.53 3.31
C THR A 65 13.16 10.35 3.24
N ALA A 66 13.25 11.65 3.39
CA ALA A 66 12.10 12.55 3.33
C ALA A 66 11.48 12.54 1.92
N ASN A 67 10.16 12.75 1.84
CA ASN A 67 9.40 12.79 0.59
C ASN A 67 9.65 11.59 -0.33
N SER A 68 9.75 10.42 0.26
CA SER A 68 10.02 9.18 -0.46
C SER A 68 9.06 8.06 -0.10
N GLY A 69 9.02 7.06 -0.96
CA GLY A 69 8.27 5.84 -0.75
C GLY A 69 8.72 4.76 -1.72
N HIS A 70 8.02 3.65 -1.72
CA HIS A 70 8.25 2.55 -2.65
C HIS A 70 6.93 2.03 -3.21
N HIS A 71 7.01 1.44 -4.40
CA HIS A 71 5.82 0.98 -5.10
C HIS A 71 5.27 -0.33 -4.53
N HIS A 72 3.95 -0.40 -4.50
CA HIS A 72 3.16 -1.63 -4.38
C HIS A 72 2.26 -1.74 -5.61
N LEU A 73 2.18 -2.92 -6.20
CA LEU A 73 1.31 -3.20 -7.34
C LEU A 73 0.16 -4.08 -6.88
N LEU A 74 -1.05 -3.54 -6.92
CA LEU A 74 -2.28 -4.27 -6.66
C LEU A 74 -2.78 -4.91 -7.94
N ILE A 75 -3.08 -6.21 -7.89
CA ILE A 75 -3.53 -7.03 -9.01
C ILE A 75 -4.92 -7.56 -8.69
N ASP A 76 -5.90 -7.27 -9.54
CA ASP A 76 -7.30 -7.67 -9.38
C ASP A 76 -7.95 -7.22 -8.06
N GLN A 77 -7.43 -6.17 -7.49
CA GLN A 77 -7.94 -5.52 -6.27
C GLN A 77 -7.56 -4.04 -6.24
N THR A 78 -8.20 -3.29 -5.37
CA THR A 78 -7.88 -1.91 -5.05
C THR A 78 -7.45 -1.79 -3.60
N LEU A 79 -6.94 -0.62 -3.20
CA LEU A 79 -6.53 -0.38 -1.82
C LEU A 79 -7.73 -0.52 -0.86
N ALA A 80 -7.63 -1.47 0.08
CA ALA A 80 -8.71 -1.77 1.02
C ALA A 80 -8.76 -0.78 2.18
N ASP A 81 -7.61 -0.50 2.80
CA ASP A 81 -7.49 0.40 3.96
C ASP A 81 -6.30 1.33 3.78
N PRO A 82 -6.54 2.64 3.60
CA PRO A 82 -5.45 3.60 3.43
C PRO A 82 -4.66 3.87 4.72
N ALA A 83 -5.12 3.39 5.86
CA ALA A 83 -4.44 3.57 7.14
C ALA A 83 -3.66 2.34 7.61
N ALA A 84 -3.77 1.23 6.90
CA ALA A 84 -3.08 -0.01 7.22
C ALA A 84 -1.89 -0.28 6.28
N ALA A 85 -0.95 -1.08 6.76
CA ALA A 85 0.14 -1.55 5.91
C ALA A 85 -0.39 -2.38 4.74
N ILE A 86 0.11 -2.09 3.54
CA ILE A 86 -0.26 -2.82 2.32
C ILE A 86 0.32 -4.23 2.43
N PRO A 87 -0.51 -5.29 2.34
CA PRO A 87 -0.01 -6.65 2.41
C PRO A 87 0.88 -7.00 1.21
N ALA A 88 1.76 -7.99 1.37
CA ALA A 88 2.53 -8.57 0.28
C ALA A 88 2.06 -10.02 0.06
N ASP A 89 1.39 -10.26 -1.06
CA ASP A 89 0.81 -11.55 -1.44
C ASP A 89 0.72 -11.69 -2.97
N ASP A 90 -0.03 -12.67 -3.46
CA ASP A 90 -0.17 -12.90 -4.90
C ASP A 90 -0.91 -11.76 -5.63
N HIS A 91 -1.76 -11.02 -4.94
CA HIS A 91 -2.52 -9.89 -5.47
C HIS A 91 -1.97 -8.52 -5.08
N SER A 92 -0.90 -8.49 -4.28
CA SER A 92 -0.25 -7.25 -3.83
C SER A 92 1.26 -7.45 -3.82
N LYS A 93 1.93 -6.99 -4.87
CA LYS A 93 3.37 -7.13 -5.03
C LYS A 93 4.09 -5.92 -4.43
N HIS A 94 5.12 -6.19 -3.64
CA HIS A 94 5.92 -5.21 -2.93
C HIS A 94 7.27 -5.03 -3.64
N PHE A 95 7.65 -3.78 -3.89
CA PHE A 95 8.91 -3.42 -4.56
C PHE A 95 9.78 -2.54 -3.65
N GLY A 96 10.32 -3.17 -2.61
CA GLY A 96 11.07 -2.52 -1.54
C GLY A 96 12.53 -2.17 -1.84
N LYS A 97 12.97 -2.24 -3.10
CA LYS A 97 14.34 -1.90 -3.54
C LYS A 97 14.37 -0.70 -4.47
N ALA A 98 13.37 0.18 -4.38
CA ALA A 98 13.21 1.34 -5.27
C ALA A 98 13.11 0.98 -6.77
N GLN A 99 12.55 -0.19 -7.10
CA GLN A 99 12.38 -0.62 -8.48
C GLN A 99 11.39 0.28 -9.22
N THR A 100 11.66 0.48 -10.52
CA THR A 100 10.80 1.22 -11.45
C THR A 100 10.09 0.31 -12.45
N GLU A 101 10.37 -0.97 -12.42
CA GLU A 101 9.71 -1.99 -13.23
C GLU A 101 9.69 -3.33 -12.53
N ALA A 102 8.76 -4.18 -12.93
CA ALA A 102 8.63 -5.53 -12.44
C ALA A 102 8.08 -6.45 -13.53
N THR A 103 8.39 -7.73 -13.41
CA THR A 103 7.80 -8.77 -14.23
C THR A 103 6.88 -9.62 -13.38
N VAL A 104 5.62 -9.76 -13.78
CA VAL A 104 4.60 -10.52 -13.05
C VAL A 104 4.01 -11.61 -13.95
N GLU A 105 3.82 -12.79 -13.37
CA GLU A 105 3.13 -13.88 -14.04
C GLU A 105 1.63 -13.76 -13.75
N LEU A 106 0.82 -13.72 -14.80
CA LEU A 106 -0.62 -13.66 -14.73
C LEU A 106 -1.26 -14.74 -15.58
N LYS A 107 -2.35 -15.32 -15.10
CA LYS A 107 -3.12 -16.28 -15.86
C LYS A 107 -3.81 -15.61 -17.06
N PRO A 108 -4.12 -16.34 -18.15
CA PRO A 108 -4.94 -15.79 -19.22
C PRO A 108 -6.27 -15.23 -18.70
N GLY A 109 -6.67 -14.09 -19.23
CA GLY A 109 -7.90 -13.40 -18.85
C GLY A 109 -7.71 -11.92 -18.63
N THR A 110 -8.77 -11.26 -18.19
CA THR A 110 -8.77 -9.83 -17.86
C THR A 110 -8.26 -9.61 -16.45
N HIS A 111 -7.33 -8.66 -16.28
CA HIS A 111 -6.76 -8.28 -14.99
C HIS A 111 -6.78 -6.76 -14.82
N THR A 112 -6.89 -6.32 -13.58
CA THR A 112 -6.67 -4.91 -13.22
C THR A 112 -5.36 -4.74 -12.51
N LEU A 113 -4.71 -3.59 -12.74
CA LEU A 113 -3.45 -3.20 -12.12
C LEU A 113 -3.60 -1.79 -11.54
N GLN A 114 -3.12 -1.58 -10.32
CA GLN A 114 -3.05 -0.26 -9.72
C GLN A 114 -1.77 -0.14 -8.88
N LEU A 115 -1.07 0.99 -9.02
CA LEU A 115 0.06 1.32 -8.14
C LEU A 115 -0.41 2.09 -6.91
N VAL A 116 0.19 1.77 -5.77
CA VAL A 116 0.08 2.56 -4.54
C VAL A 116 1.48 2.78 -3.99
N LEU A 117 1.79 4.02 -3.61
CA LEU A 117 3.04 4.34 -2.94
C LEU A 117 2.90 4.09 -1.44
N GLY A 118 3.77 3.25 -0.90
CA GLY A 118 3.88 2.99 0.54
C GLY A 118 5.04 3.74 1.16
N ASP A 119 4.89 4.17 2.41
CA ASP A 119 5.97 4.74 3.20
C ASP A 119 6.93 3.65 3.72
N LYS A 120 7.92 4.02 4.53
CA LYS A 120 8.90 3.09 5.09
C LYS A 120 8.29 1.88 5.82
N ASN A 121 7.07 2.01 6.32
CA ASN A 121 6.32 0.98 7.03
C ASN A 121 5.27 0.30 6.15
N HIS A 122 5.31 0.49 4.83
CA HIS A 122 4.33 -0.02 3.85
C HIS A 122 2.93 0.59 4.00
N ILE A 123 2.78 1.69 4.72
CA ILE A 123 1.49 2.36 4.89
C ILE A 123 1.34 3.42 3.79
N PRO A 124 0.17 3.48 3.12
CA PRO A 124 -0.10 4.53 2.14
C PRO A 124 0.04 5.93 2.74
N HIS A 125 0.62 6.85 1.98
CA HIS A 125 0.75 8.26 2.38
C HIS A 125 -0.63 8.94 2.55
N ASP A 126 -0.64 10.10 3.16
CA ASP A 126 -1.82 10.94 3.33
C ASP A 126 -1.58 12.35 2.72
N PRO A 127 -2.29 12.74 1.64
CA PRO A 127 -3.22 11.94 0.82
C PRO A 127 -2.57 10.72 0.15
N VAL A 128 -3.40 9.72 -0.18
CA VAL A 128 -2.93 8.50 -0.86
C VAL A 128 -2.35 8.86 -2.22
N VAL A 129 -1.16 8.33 -2.51
CA VAL A 129 -0.52 8.43 -3.82
C VAL A 129 -0.71 7.11 -4.54
N GLN A 130 -1.64 7.10 -5.49
CA GLN A 130 -1.99 5.90 -6.26
C GLN A 130 -2.27 6.24 -7.71
N SER A 131 -2.06 5.26 -8.58
CA SER A 131 -2.37 5.41 -10.01
C SER A 131 -3.85 5.24 -10.30
N GLU A 132 -4.26 5.60 -11.52
CA GLU A 132 -5.49 5.08 -12.10
C GLU A 132 -5.44 3.56 -12.16
N VAL A 133 -6.61 2.93 -12.15
CA VAL A 133 -6.74 1.50 -12.39
C VAL A 133 -6.56 1.21 -13.89
N SER A 134 -5.61 0.37 -14.22
CA SER A 134 -5.35 -0.08 -15.58
C SER A 134 -5.92 -1.48 -15.79
N THR A 135 -6.67 -1.67 -16.87
CA THR A 135 -7.22 -2.98 -17.24
C THR A 135 -6.44 -3.54 -18.43
N ILE A 136 -6.00 -4.78 -18.31
CA ILE A 136 -5.26 -5.49 -19.37
C ILE A 136 -5.90 -6.84 -19.64
N THR A 137 -5.63 -7.40 -20.80
CA THR A 137 -6.00 -8.77 -21.15
C THR A 137 -4.76 -9.59 -21.42
N VAL A 138 -4.61 -10.69 -20.70
CA VAL A 138 -3.51 -11.66 -20.88
C VAL A 138 -3.99 -12.81 -21.77
N LYS A 139 -3.23 -13.12 -22.81
CA LYS A 139 -3.48 -14.25 -23.72
C LYS A 139 -2.70 -15.51 -23.30
#